data_211fcc3e430989824d374e0f8914dcd6
#
_entry.id   211fcc3e430989824d374e0f8914dcd6
#
_cell.length_a   1.000
_cell.length_b   1.000
_cell.length_c   1.000
_cell.angle_alpha   90.00
_cell.angle_beta   90.00
_cell.angle_gamma   90.00
#
_symmetry.space_group_name_H-M   'P 1'
#
loop_
_entity.id
_entity.type
_entity.pdbx_description
1 polymer ?
#
loop_
_entity_poly.entity_id
_entity_poly.type
_entity_poly.pdbx_seq_one_letter_code
_entity_poly.pdbx_strand_id
1 'polypeptide(L)'
;MAKQILFNEEARRSLERGVNALADAVKVTLGPKGRNVVLEKKFGAPTITNDGVTIARDIELEDPFENMGAQLVKEVSIKTNDVAGDGTTTATVLAQAMINEGMRNVAAGANPMDLKKGIKKAVDVLVDELKNVSQKVETKAAKAQVASISAADDEIGNLIADAMEKVGDDGVITVEESKTMETHLETVEGMQFDRGYISPYMATDADKMEAVLSNPYVFITDRKITMIADIMPVLEKVVQNGGELLIIAEDVEGEALATLVVNKLRGTFKAVAVKAPGFGDRRKAMLQDIATLTGATVISEEVGRKLDSASMADLGRAGQVRVTKELTTIVDGLGDKDAIAARVAQIRAQIPETTSDFDKEKLQERLAKLAGGVAVIKVGAATEVELKDKKLRIEDALNATRAAVAEGIVAGGGTALLQVQPALAKIKATGDEKTGVEIVKRAIEEPVRQIAYNAGLEGAVIVDTIKRSRKGYGFNALTEEYVDMIEAGIVDPTKVTRSALQNAASIASMVLTTESIVADKPAKEGAAMPAMPPMGGGMPGMM
;
A
#
# COMPACT_ATOMS: atom_id res chain seq x y z
N MET A 1 18.51 28.06 5.67
CA MET A 1 19.29 27.43 6.78
C MET A 1 20.66 27.07 6.27
N ALA A 2 21.70 27.08 7.14
CA ALA A 2 23.03 26.62 6.75
C ALA A 2 23.01 25.09 6.56
N LYS A 3 23.82 24.58 5.64
CA LYS A 3 23.92 23.13 5.37
C LYS A 3 25.21 22.56 5.99
N GLN A 4 25.13 21.31 6.38
CA GLN A 4 26.28 20.44 6.65
C GLN A 4 26.44 19.49 5.47
N ILE A 5 27.68 19.22 5.08
CA ILE A 5 27.98 18.35 3.94
C ILE A 5 29.02 17.34 4.40
N LEU A 6 28.76 16.06 4.18
CA LEU A 6 29.73 14.98 4.31
C LEU A 6 30.10 14.47 2.92
N PHE A 7 31.31 13.98 2.79
CA PHE A 7 31.85 13.50 1.53
C PHE A 7 32.49 12.11 1.70
N ASN A 8 32.67 11.44 0.58
CA ASN A 8 33.42 10.20 0.46
C ASN A 8 33.01 9.11 1.45
N GLU A 9 33.95 8.51 2.12
CA GLU A 9 33.75 7.39 3.04
C GLU A 9 32.89 7.75 4.25
N GLU A 10 33.04 8.97 4.78
CA GLU A 10 32.24 9.42 5.93
C GLU A 10 30.74 9.49 5.60
N ALA A 11 30.42 10.03 4.41
CA ALA A 11 29.05 10.06 3.89
C ALA A 11 28.48 8.65 3.75
N ARG A 12 29.23 7.75 3.11
CA ARG A 12 28.82 6.36 2.90
C ARG A 12 28.61 5.60 4.20
N ARG A 13 29.52 5.74 5.18
CA ARG A 13 29.38 5.09 6.50
C ARG A 13 28.19 5.58 7.28
N SER A 14 27.86 6.88 7.21
CA SER A 14 26.68 7.41 7.88
C SER A 14 25.40 6.84 7.26
N LEU A 15 25.31 6.77 5.93
CA LEU A 15 24.19 6.11 5.24
C LEU A 15 24.09 4.63 5.63
N GLU A 16 25.19 3.89 5.66
CA GLU A 16 25.25 2.46 6.03
C GLU A 16 24.73 2.21 7.45
N ARG A 17 25.13 3.06 8.43
CA ARG A 17 24.61 2.96 9.80
C ARG A 17 23.10 3.16 9.87
N GLY A 18 22.57 4.15 9.14
CA GLY A 18 21.14 4.40 9.07
C GLY A 18 20.37 3.25 8.42
N VAL A 19 20.89 2.71 7.30
CA VAL A 19 20.35 1.52 6.64
C VAL A 19 20.28 0.34 7.62
N ASN A 20 21.38 0.08 8.33
CA ASN A 20 21.45 -1.04 9.27
C ASN A 20 20.50 -0.84 10.46
N ALA A 21 20.43 0.37 11.02
CA ALA A 21 19.54 0.66 12.15
C ALA A 21 18.07 0.34 11.84
N LEU A 22 17.58 0.76 10.67
CA LEU A 22 16.22 0.46 10.24
C LEU A 22 16.06 -1.03 9.90
N ALA A 23 16.95 -1.58 9.08
CA ALA A 23 16.80 -2.95 8.61
C ALA A 23 16.92 -3.98 9.76
N ASP A 24 17.76 -3.73 10.76
CA ASP A 24 17.92 -4.61 11.92
C ASP A 24 16.66 -4.64 12.78
N ALA A 25 15.92 -3.53 12.88
CA ALA A 25 14.63 -3.49 13.56
C ALA A 25 13.53 -4.25 12.79
N VAL A 26 13.57 -4.19 11.45
CA VAL A 26 12.55 -4.83 10.60
C VAL A 26 12.79 -6.33 10.42
N LYS A 27 14.05 -6.77 10.20
CA LYS A 27 14.36 -8.16 9.82
C LYS A 27 14.03 -9.22 10.88
N VAL A 28 13.85 -8.81 12.16
CA VAL A 28 13.49 -9.73 13.25
C VAL A 28 12.09 -10.31 13.08
N THR A 29 11.26 -9.70 12.23
CA THR A 29 9.89 -10.14 11.96
C THR A 29 9.79 -11.18 10.86
N LEU A 30 10.88 -11.44 10.10
CA LEU A 30 10.85 -12.29 8.91
C LEU A 30 10.67 -13.78 9.24
N GLY A 31 9.72 -14.41 8.55
CA GLY A 31 9.47 -15.85 8.60
C GLY A 31 8.56 -16.30 9.75
N PRO A 32 8.22 -17.62 9.79
CA PRO A 32 7.19 -18.15 10.69
C PRO A 32 7.59 -18.11 12.19
N LYS A 33 8.88 -18.00 12.50
CA LYS A 33 9.41 -17.77 13.86
C LYS A 33 9.89 -16.33 14.07
N GLY A 34 9.49 -15.41 13.18
CA GLY A 34 9.68 -13.96 13.34
C GLY A 34 8.97 -13.43 14.59
N ARG A 35 9.49 -12.33 15.12
CA ARG A 35 8.99 -11.72 16.37
C ARG A 35 8.37 -10.37 16.09
N ASN A 36 7.46 -9.96 16.96
CA ASN A 36 6.83 -8.65 16.87
C ASN A 36 7.79 -7.54 17.35
N VAL A 37 7.57 -6.34 16.83
CA VAL A 37 8.19 -5.10 17.26
C VAL A 37 7.13 -4.25 17.95
N VAL A 38 7.52 -3.55 19.02
CA VAL A 38 6.65 -2.63 19.76
C VAL A 38 6.99 -1.22 19.37
N LEU A 39 6.01 -0.48 18.84
CA LEU A 39 6.15 0.91 18.42
C LEU A 39 5.46 1.82 19.43
N GLU A 40 6.17 2.84 19.89
CA GLU A 40 5.62 3.86 20.77
C GLU A 40 4.56 4.69 20.03
N LYS A 41 3.48 5.04 20.73
CA LYS A 41 2.51 6.01 20.23
C LYS A 41 2.41 7.17 21.22
N LYS A 42 2.43 8.39 20.72
CA LYS A 42 2.29 9.62 21.54
C LYS A 42 0.97 9.64 22.32
N PHE A 43 -0.06 9.00 21.81
CA PHE A 43 -1.38 8.87 22.42
C PHE A 43 -1.90 7.45 22.22
N GLY A 44 -2.48 6.87 23.27
CA GLY A 44 -3.03 5.51 23.24
C GLY A 44 -2.02 4.42 23.61
N ALA A 45 -2.38 3.17 23.34
CA ALA A 45 -1.53 2.01 23.59
C ALA A 45 -0.42 1.89 22.53
N PRO A 46 0.77 1.36 22.87
CA PRO A 46 1.79 1.02 21.88
C PRO A 46 1.23 0.07 20.82
N THR A 47 1.72 0.21 19.58
CA THR A 47 1.39 -0.73 18.51
C THR A 47 2.36 -1.90 18.57
N ILE A 48 1.83 -3.12 18.57
CA ILE A 48 2.60 -4.35 18.43
C ILE A 48 2.33 -4.88 17.03
N THR A 49 3.38 -5.09 16.24
CA THR A 49 3.24 -5.52 14.85
C THR A 49 4.46 -6.29 14.36
N ASN A 50 4.27 -7.14 13.37
CA ASN A 50 5.33 -7.76 12.58
C ASN A 50 5.35 -7.27 11.12
N ASP A 51 4.48 -6.34 10.76
CA ASP A 51 4.47 -5.74 9.42
C ASP A 51 5.67 -4.82 9.22
N GLY A 52 6.51 -5.17 8.22
CA GLY A 52 7.76 -4.48 7.93
C GLY A 52 7.57 -3.03 7.50
N VAL A 53 6.52 -2.70 6.72
CA VAL A 53 6.31 -1.30 6.28
C VAL A 53 5.83 -0.42 7.43
N THR A 54 4.98 -0.92 8.31
CA THR A 54 4.53 -0.20 9.52
C THR A 54 5.72 0.13 10.42
N ILE A 55 6.61 -0.85 10.65
CA ILE A 55 7.83 -0.64 11.45
C ILE A 55 8.74 0.38 10.76
N ALA A 56 8.99 0.21 9.46
CA ALA A 56 9.89 1.11 8.71
C ALA A 56 9.38 2.56 8.69
N ARG A 57 8.06 2.77 8.60
CA ARG A 57 7.45 4.11 8.61
C ARG A 57 7.65 4.86 9.92
N ASP A 58 7.68 4.16 11.04
CA ASP A 58 7.76 4.75 12.39
C ASP A 58 9.21 5.09 12.80
N ILE A 59 10.22 4.52 12.12
CA ILE A 59 11.62 4.74 12.47
C ILE A 59 12.13 6.08 11.93
N GLU A 60 12.59 6.92 12.85
CA GLU A 60 13.38 8.14 12.60
C GLU A 60 14.61 8.13 13.51
N LEU A 61 15.76 8.53 12.96
CA LEU A 61 17.03 8.57 13.69
C LEU A 61 17.40 10.02 14.03
N GLU A 62 18.02 10.22 15.18
CA GLU A 62 18.42 11.54 15.66
C GLU A 62 19.48 12.20 14.78
N ASP A 63 20.47 11.43 14.31
CA ASP A 63 21.49 11.94 13.40
C ASP A 63 20.88 12.11 11.99
N PRO A 64 20.87 13.33 11.42
CA PRO A 64 20.25 13.60 10.13
C PRO A 64 20.91 12.87 8.97
N PHE A 65 22.19 12.54 9.06
CA PHE A 65 22.91 11.82 8.02
C PHE A 65 22.61 10.31 8.05
N GLU A 66 22.55 9.74 9.25
CA GLU A 66 22.10 8.35 9.44
C GLU A 66 20.61 8.20 9.07
N ASN A 67 19.78 9.19 9.45
CA ASN A 67 18.38 9.19 9.09
C ASN A 67 18.14 9.19 7.57
N MET A 68 19.01 9.84 6.77
CA MET A 68 18.93 9.73 5.30
C MET A 68 19.09 8.28 4.83
N GLY A 69 20.00 7.51 5.43
CA GLY A 69 20.16 6.09 5.14
C GLY A 69 18.94 5.27 5.50
N ALA A 70 18.36 5.52 6.67
CA ALA A 70 17.11 4.90 7.11
C ALA A 70 15.96 5.24 6.15
N GLN A 71 15.79 6.52 5.76
CA GLN A 71 14.73 6.94 4.85
C GLN A 71 14.83 6.29 3.46
N LEU A 72 16.05 6.05 2.95
CA LEU A 72 16.24 5.35 1.67
C LEU A 72 15.76 3.89 1.73
N VAL A 73 16.02 3.18 2.82
CA VAL A 73 15.51 1.80 3.00
C VAL A 73 14.03 1.78 3.33
N LYS A 74 13.53 2.77 4.06
CA LYS A 74 12.09 2.99 4.25
C LYS A 74 11.35 3.09 2.91
N GLU A 75 11.92 3.80 1.93
CA GLU A 75 11.35 3.91 0.58
C GLU A 75 11.27 2.53 -0.13
N VAL A 76 12.24 1.61 0.11
CA VAL A 76 12.17 0.23 -0.40
C VAL A 76 10.92 -0.48 0.12
N SER A 77 10.68 -0.42 1.43
CA SER A 77 9.51 -1.01 2.08
C SER A 77 8.21 -0.43 1.52
N ILE A 78 8.10 0.91 1.46
CA ILE A 78 6.91 1.62 0.98
C ILE A 78 6.61 1.25 -0.48
N LYS A 79 7.61 1.29 -1.37
CA LYS A 79 7.41 0.96 -2.79
C LYS A 79 7.05 -0.50 -3.02
N THR A 80 7.57 -1.40 -2.20
CA THR A 80 7.20 -2.81 -2.27
C THR A 80 5.76 -3.01 -1.84
N ASN A 81 5.34 -2.36 -0.77
CA ASN A 81 3.96 -2.34 -0.33
C ASN A 81 3.00 -1.77 -1.39
N ASP A 82 3.34 -0.62 -2.00
CA ASP A 82 2.52 0.03 -3.02
C ASP A 82 2.28 -0.86 -4.26
N VAL A 83 3.28 -1.66 -4.65
CA VAL A 83 3.23 -2.49 -5.88
C VAL A 83 2.64 -3.87 -5.62
N ALA A 84 2.99 -4.50 -4.50
CA ALA A 84 2.71 -5.90 -4.23
C ALA A 84 1.88 -6.13 -2.95
N GLY A 85 1.80 -5.13 -2.07
CA GLY A 85 1.04 -5.17 -0.82
C GLY A 85 1.61 -6.12 0.24
N ASP A 86 2.76 -6.76 -0.02
CA ASP A 86 3.45 -7.71 0.86
C ASP A 86 4.95 -7.73 0.51
N GLY A 87 5.76 -8.47 1.29
CA GLY A 87 7.20 -8.68 1.05
C GLY A 87 8.09 -7.50 1.46
N THR A 88 7.59 -6.59 2.24
CA THR A 88 8.28 -5.38 2.68
C THR A 88 9.51 -5.68 3.53
N THR A 89 9.43 -6.67 4.42
CA THR A 89 10.55 -7.17 5.23
C THR A 89 11.62 -7.82 4.36
N THR A 90 11.24 -8.67 3.41
CA THR A 90 12.17 -9.32 2.46
C THR A 90 12.91 -8.27 1.62
N ALA A 91 12.20 -7.24 1.13
CA ALA A 91 12.80 -6.15 0.37
C ALA A 91 13.83 -5.36 1.19
N THR A 92 13.53 -5.09 2.46
CA THR A 92 14.43 -4.42 3.41
C THR A 92 15.70 -5.24 3.66
N VAL A 93 15.56 -6.56 3.87
CA VAL A 93 16.71 -7.49 4.07
C VAL A 93 17.59 -7.54 2.83
N LEU A 94 16.98 -7.65 1.64
CA LEU A 94 17.73 -7.64 0.37
C LEU A 94 18.47 -6.31 0.15
N ALA A 95 17.84 -5.18 0.45
CA ALA A 95 18.46 -3.86 0.33
C ALA A 95 19.65 -3.71 1.27
N GLN A 96 19.50 -4.09 2.54
CA GLN A 96 20.58 -4.10 3.52
C GLN A 96 21.76 -4.94 3.04
N ALA A 97 21.50 -6.16 2.58
CA ALA A 97 22.51 -7.08 2.12
C ALA A 97 23.29 -6.54 0.90
N MET A 98 22.57 -6.00 -0.10
CA MET A 98 23.19 -5.41 -1.28
C MET A 98 24.01 -4.17 -0.94
N ILE A 99 23.52 -3.31 -0.05
CA ILE A 99 24.24 -2.09 0.38
C ILE A 99 25.50 -2.48 1.15
N ASN A 100 25.41 -3.34 2.16
CA ASN A 100 26.55 -3.71 2.98
C ASN A 100 27.65 -4.41 2.16
N GLU A 101 27.29 -5.36 1.29
CA GLU A 101 28.26 -6.03 0.43
C GLU A 101 28.82 -5.08 -0.62
N GLY A 102 27.98 -4.19 -1.18
CA GLY A 102 28.39 -3.17 -2.14
C GLY A 102 29.35 -2.15 -1.52
N MET A 103 29.07 -1.65 -0.31
CA MET A 103 29.93 -0.70 0.41
C MET A 103 31.32 -1.27 0.69
N ARG A 104 31.42 -2.55 1.05
CA ARG A 104 32.72 -3.23 1.22
C ARG A 104 33.55 -3.22 -0.07
N ASN A 105 32.90 -3.46 -1.21
CA ASN A 105 33.57 -3.46 -2.50
C ASN A 105 33.97 -2.04 -2.95
N VAL A 106 33.12 -1.03 -2.71
CA VAL A 106 33.45 0.38 -2.97
C VAL A 106 34.63 0.84 -2.11
N ALA A 107 34.66 0.48 -0.83
CA ALA A 107 35.79 0.76 0.07
C ALA A 107 37.09 0.06 -0.37
N ALA A 108 36.95 -1.09 -1.02
CA ALA A 108 38.11 -1.80 -1.65
C ALA A 108 38.54 -1.21 -2.99
N GLY A 109 37.90 -0.14 -3.48
CA GLY A 109 38.28 0.59 -4.71
C GLY A 109 37.49 0.21 -5.96
N ALA A 110 36.42 -0.58 -5.86
CA ALA A 110 35.56 -0.89 -7.00
C ALA A 110 34.80 0.35 -7.48
N ASN A 111 34.62 0.49 -8.80
CA ASN A 111 33.88 1.58 -9.40
C ASN A 111 32.37 1.43 -9.16
N PRO A 112 31.73 2.35 -8.40
CA PRO A 112 30.31 2.24 -8.08
C PRO A 112 29.38 2.22 -9.30
N MET A 113 29.75 2.91 -10.38
CA MET A 113 28.96 2.97 -11.60
C MET A 113 28.95 1.64 -12.36
N ASP A 114 30.05 0.88 -12.30
CA ASP A 114 30.13 -0.44 -12.92
C ASP A 114 29.49 -1.50 -12.03
N LEU A 115 29.61 -1.38 -10.69
CA LEU A 115 28.83 -2.18 -9.74
C LEU A 115 27.33 -2.06 -10.01
N LYS A 116 26.82 -0.83 -10.17
CA LYS A 116 25.41 -0.56 -10.50
C LYS A 116 24.97 -1.26 -11.79
N LYS A 117 25.81 -1.26 -12.84
CA LYS A 117 25.50 -1.99 -14.10
C LYS A 117 25.41 -3.49 -13.87
N GLY A 118 26.33 -4.04 -13.07
CA GLY A 118 26.34 -5.46 -12.72
C GLY A 118 25.12 -5.87 -11.90
N ILE A 119 24.76 -5.07 -10.88
CA ILE A 119 23.55 -5.27 -10.07
C ILE A 119 22.32 -5.29 -10.97
N LYS A 120 22.17 -4.28 -11.85
CA LYS A 120 21.03 -4.21 -12.76
C LYS A 120 20.91 -5.45 -13.65
N LYS A 121 22.01 -5.87 -14.30
CA LYS A 121 22.01 -7.07 -15.16
C LYS A 121 21.63 -8.33 -14.39
N ALA A 122 22.14 -8.48 -13.16
CA ALA A 122 21.82 -9.62 -12.31
C ALA A 122 20.33 -9.65 -11.97
N VAL A 123 19.75 -8.53 -11.56
CA VAL A 123 18.34 -8.43 -11.20
C VAL A 123 17.45 -8.69 -12.41
N ASP A 124 17.75 -8.12 -13.58
CA ASP A 124 16.97 -8.35 -14.80
C ASP A 124 16.90 -9.86 -15.13
N VAL A 125 18.03 -10.57 -15.08
CA VAL A 125 18.10 -12.02 -15.34
C VAL A 125 17.33 -12.82 -14.28
N LEU A 126 17.45 -12.48 -13.01
CA LEU A 126 16.74 -13.19 -11.92
C LEU A 126 15.24 -12.98 -12.01
N VAL A 127 14.77 -11.77 -12.35
CA VAL A 127 13.35 -11.47 -12.52
C VAL A 127 12.75 -12.27 -13.67
N ASP A 128 13.45 -12.36 -14.81
CA ASP A 128 12.99 -13.16 -15.93
C ASP A 128 12.94 -14.65 -15.57
N GLU A 129 13.93 -15.16 -14.83
CA GLU A 129 13.95 -16.57 -14.41
C GLU A 129 12.87 -16.85 -13.34
N LEU A 130 12.58 -15.92 -12.42
CA LEU A 130 11.46 -16.03 -11.47
C LEU A 130 10.12 -16.15 -12.20
N LYS A 131 9.90 -15.39 -13.27
CA LYS A 131 8.69 -15.52 -14.09
C LYS A 131 8.61 -16.87 -14.79
N ASN A 132 9.75 -17.41 -15.26
CA ASN A 132 9.80 -18.70 -15.94
C ASN A 132 9.47 -19.87 -15.02
N VAL A 133 9.80 -19.79 -13.72
CA VAL A 133 9.51 -20.84 -12.74
C VAL A 133 8.20 -20.65 -12.02
N SER A 134 7.51 -19.55 -12.28
CA SER A 134 6.21 -19.23 -11.67
C SER A 134 5.12 -20.19 -12.09
N GLN A 135 4.27 -20.59 -11.13
CA GLN A 135 3.09 -21.43 -11.33
C GLN A 135 1.81 -20.59 -11.14
N LYS A 136 0.83 -20.77 -12.03
CA LYS A 136 -0.45 -20.05 -11.94
C LYS A 136 -1.29 -20.50 -10.75
N VAL A 137 -2.05 -19.58 -10.18
CA VAL A 137 -2.99 -19.80 -9.08
C VAL A 137 -4.42 -19.71 -9.63
N GLU A 138 -5.01 -20.85 -9.96
CA GLU A 138 -6.34 -20.89 -10.59
C GLU A 138 -7.41 -21.49 -9.66
N THR A 139 -7.02 -22.32 -8.69
CA THR A 139 -7.96 -23.01 -7.81
C THR A 139 -8.19 -22.26 -6.50
N LYS A 140 -9.39 -22.41 -5.92
CA LYS A 140 -9.74 -21.89 -4.59
C LYS A 140 -8.75 -22.35 -3.52
N ALA A 141 -8.38 -23.66 -3.57
CA ALA A 141 -7.43 -24.23 -2.62
C ALA A 141 -6.04 -23.56 -2.70
N ALA A 142 -5.54 -23.27 -3.92
CA ALA A 142 -4.28 -22.57 -4.09
C ALA A 142 -4.35 -21.12 -3.59
N LYS A 143 -5.48 -20.43 -3.80
CA LYS A 143 -5.71 -19.07 -3.23
C LYS A 143 -5.72 -19.12 -1.71
N ALA A 144 -6.42 -20.09 -1.11
CA ALA A 144 -6.45 -20.28 0.34
C ALA A 144 -5.05 -20.53 0.91
N GLN A 145 -4.22 -21.37 0.26
CA GLN A 145 -2.84 -21.61 0.68
C GLN A 145 -2.00 -20.34 0.72
N VAL A 146 -2.03 -19.54 -0.35
CA VAL A 146 -1.31 -18.24 -0.39
C VAL A 146 -1.75 -17.34 0.75
N ALA A 147 -3.06 -17.20 0.95
CA ALA A 147 -3.61 -16.37 2.00
C ALA A 147 -3.27 -16.88 3.40
N SER A 148 -3.32 -18.21 3.64
CA SER A 148 -2.97 -18.85 4.91
C SER A 148 -1.50 -18.60 5.29
N ILE A 149 -0.58 -18.74 4.32
CA ILE A 149 0.85 -18.50 4.56
C ILE A 149 1.10 -17.02 4.93
N SER A 150 0.51 -16.09 4.18
CA SER A 150 0.70 -14.65 4.45
C SER A 150 0.07 -14.22 5.78
N ALA A 151 -1.14 -14.72 6.09
CA ALA A 151 -1.81 -14.43 7.35
C ALA A 151 -1.26 -15.21 8.55
N ALA A 152 -0.46 -16.27 8.33
CA ALA A 152 -0.10 -17.28 9.31
C ALA A 152 -1.34 -17.88 10.03
N ASP A 153 -2.46 -18.06 9.29
CA ASP A 153 -3.76 -18.48 9.82
C ASP A 153 -4.64 -19.09 8.73
N ASP A 154 -5.01 -20.36 8.89
CA ASP A 154 -5.79 -21.10 7.90
C ASP A 154 -7.25 -20.66 7.82
N GLU A 155 -7.84 -20.18 8.92
CA GLU A 155 -9.22 -19.66 8.92
C GLU A 155 -9.29 -18.37 8.10
N ILE A 156 -8.32 -17.49 8.27
CA ILE A 156 -8.20 -16.26 7.47
C ILE A 156 -7.97 -16.59 6.00
N GLY A 157 -7.11 -17.58 5.72
CA GLY A 157 -6.83 -18.02 4.36
C GLY A 157 -8.09 -18.50 3.62
N ASN A 158 -8.88 -19.34 4.27
CA ASN A 158 -10.15 -19.82 3.72
C ASN A 158 -11.15 -18.67 3.52
N LEU A 159 -11.24 -17.74 4.48
CA LEU A 159 -12.14 -16.61 4.41
C LEU A 159 -11.84 -15.70 3.21
N ILE A 160 -10.55 -15.46 2.93
CA ILE A 160 -10.10 -14.68 1.77
C ILE A 160 -10.43 -15.41 0.46
N ALA A 161 -10.21 -16.71 0.39
CA ALA A 161 -10.54 -17.52 -0.78
C ALA A 161 -12.06 -17.53 -1.04
N ASP A 162 -12.87 -17.63 0.02
CA ASP A 162 -14.34 -17.51 -0.07
C ASP A 162 -14.79 -16.13 -0.55
N ALA A 163 -14.12 -15.07 -0.08
CA ALA A 163 -14.40 -13.72 -0.53
C ALA A 163 -14.11 -13.56 -2.03
N MET A 164 -12.94 -14.03 -2.49
CA MET A 164 -12.55 -13.99 -3.91
C MET A 164 -13.47 -14.84 -4.79
N GLU A 165 -13.96 -15.98 -4.30
CA GLU A 165 -14.93 -16.80 -5.03
C GLU A 165 -16.27 -16.07 -5.23
N LYS A 166 -16.73 -15.32 -4.20
CA LYS A 166 -18.01 -14.59 -4.25
C LYS A 166 -17.99 -13.39 -5.19
N VAL A 167 -16.91 -12.59 -5.16
CA VAL A 167 -16.84 -11.34 -5.94
C VAL A 167 -15.98 -11.46 -7.20
N GLY A 168 -15.31 -12.59 -7.42
CA GLY A 168 -14.36 -12.81 -8.50
C GLY A 168 -12.96 -12.29 -8.18
N ASP A 169 -11.99 -12.62 -9.04
CA ASP A 169 -10.57 -12.29 -8.82
C ASP A 169 -10.29 -10.79 -8.85
N ASP A 170 -11.02 -10.06 -9.68
CA ASP A 170 -10.96 -8.59 -9.80
C ASP A 170 -11.99 -7.89 -8.90
N GLY A 171 -12.73 -8.65 -8.09
CA GLY A 171 -13.78 -8.14 -7.22
C GLY A 171 -13.23 -7.32 -6.05
N VAL A 172 -14.08 -6.44 -5.54
CA VAL A 172 -13.72 -5.58 -4.41
C VAL A 172 -13.88 -6.33 -3.11
N ILE A 173 -12.79 -6.42 -2.36
CA ILE A 173 -12.78 -6.98 -1.00
C ILE A 173 -12.21 -5.90 -0.07
N THR A 174 -12.94 -5.57 0.98
CA THR A 174 -12.53 -4.61 2.02
C THR A 174 -12.42 -5.30 3.37
N VAL A 175 -11.58 -4.74 4.23
CA VAL A 175 -11.37 -5.24 5.59
C VAL A 175 -11.85 -4.17 6.56
N GLU A 176 -12.81 -4.50 7.41
CA GLU A 176 -13.43 -3.59 8.35
C GLU A 176 -13.46 -4.20 9.76
N GLU A 177 -13.62 -3.34 10.76
CA GLU A 177 -13.76 -3.78 12.14
C GLU A 177 -15.18 -4.34 12.38
N SER A 178 -15.24 -5.50 13.04
CA SER A 178 -16.49 -6.07 13.53
C SER A 178 -16.92 -5.41 14.84
N LYS A 179 -18.19 -5.31 15.06
CA LYS A 179 -18.75 -4.96 16.39
C LYS A 179 -18.79 -6.15 17.35
N THR A 180 -18.50 -7.35 16.84
CA THR A 180 -18.46 -8.59 17.61
C THR A 180 -17.02 -9.11 17.69
N MET A 181 -16.78 -10.11 18.52
CA MET A 181 -15.47 -10.77 18.63
C MET A 181 -15.17 -11.72 17.48
N GLU A 182 -16.15 -12.04 16.64
CA GLU A 182 -16.02 -12.99 15.55
C GLU A 182 -15.57 -12.31 14.25
N THR A 183 -14.69 -12.96 13.51
CA THR A 183 -14.30 -12.59 12.16
C THR A 183 -15.18 -13.34 11.17
N HIS A 184 -15.84 -12.61 10.25
CA HIS A 184 -16.74 -13.21 9.28
C HIS A 184 -16.78 -12.43 7.96
N LEU A 185 -17.32 -13.07 6.92
CA LEU A 185 -17.46 -12.50 5.59
C LEU A 185 -18.90 -12.09 5.33
N GLU A 186 -19.09 -10.83 4.97
CA GLU A 186 -20.37 -10.29 4.46
C GLU A 186 -20.21 -9.91 2.99
N THR A 187 -21.30 -9.92 2.24
CA THR A 187 -21.36 -9.38 0.89
C THR A 187 -22.42 -8.29 0.87
N VAL A 188 -22.02 -7.09 0.46
CA VAL A 188 -22.90 -5.91 0.45
C VAL A 188 -22.94 -5.28 -0.94
N GLU A 189 -23.97 -4.49 -1.20
CA GLU A 189 -24.04 -3.67 -2.40
C GLU A 189 -22.91 -2.64 -2.38
N GLY A 190 -22.17 -2.51 -3.49
CA GLY A 190 -21.04 -1.60 -3.53
C GLY A 190 -20.36 -1.53 -4.89
N MET A 191 -19.47 -0.55 -5.05
CA MET A 191 -18.75 -0.32 -6.29
C MET A 191 -17.39 0.32 -6.04
N GLN A 192 -16.41 -0.01 -6.87
CA GLN A 192 -15.12 0.68 -6.92
C GLN A 192 -14.88 1.29 -8.30
N PHE A 193 -14.26 2.47 -8.33
CA PHE A 193 -13.85 3.13 -9.57
C PHE A 193 -12.51 3.85 -9.44
N ASP A 194 -11.83 4.05 -10.59
CA ASP A 194 -10.45 4.51 -10.70
C ASP A 194 -10.39 6.05 -10.65
N ARG A 195 -10.74 6.62 -9.53
CA ARG A 195 -10.54 8.04 -9.19
C ARG A 195 -10.34 8.16 -7.70
N GLY A 196 -9.27 8.81 -7.30
CA GLY A 196 -8.97 9.10 -5.91
C GLY A 196 -9.37 10.52 -5.50
N TYR A 197 -8.97 10.91 -4.30
CA TYR A 197 -9.23 12.24 -3.78
C TYR A 197 -8.51 13.32 -4.62
N ILE A 198 -9.14 14.48 -4.78
CA ILE A 198 -8.58 15.59 -5.56
C ILE A 198 -7.39 16.22 -4.84
N SER A 199 -7.35 16.18 -3.51
CA SER A 199 -6.25 16.72 -2.71
C SER A 199 -5.80 15.74 -1.62
N PRO A 200 -4.49 15.52 -1.45
CA PRO A 200 -3.95 14.69 -0.36
C PRO A 200 -4.38 15.16 1.04
N TYR A 201 -4.65 16.45 1.21
CA TYR A 201 -5.14 17.01 2.47
C TYR A 201 -6.55 16.53 2.86
N MET A 202 -7.25 15.83 1.97
CA MET A 202 -8.54 15.20 2.25
C MET A 202 -8.41 13.83 2.93
N ALA A 203 -7.20 13.23 2.96
CA ALA A 203 -6.97 11.98 3.67
C ALA A 203 -7.29 12.12 5.17
N THR A 204 -8.02 11.15 5.73
CA THR A 204 -8.36 11.09 7.16
C THR A 204 -7.36 10.27 7.95
N ASP A 205 -6.70 9.31 7.29
CA ASP A 205 -5.58 8.53 7.77
C ASP A 205 -4.33 8.96 7.00
N ALA A 206 -3.42 9.66 7.69
CA ALA A 206 -2.18 10.17 7.08
C ALA A 206 -1.16 9.06 6.83
N ASP A 207 -1.17 8.00 7.63
CA ASP A 207 -0.21 6.90 7.51
C ASP A 207 -0.52 6.03 6.28
N LYS A 208 -1.80 5.76 6.05
CA LYS A 208 -2.27 5.01 4.88
C LYS A 208 -2.55 5.89 3.66
N MET A 209 -2.53 7.21 3.82
CA MET A 209 -2.95 8.18 2.78
C MET A 209 -4.35 7.86 2.24
N GLU A 210 -5.26 7.52 3.13
CA GLU A 210 -6.65 7.19 2.83
C GLU A 210 -7.62 8.17 3.48
N ALA A 211 -8.74 8.41 2.81
CA ALA A 211 -9.90 9.08 3.40
C ALA A 211 -11.00 8.03 3.62
N VAL A 212 -11.42 7.86 4.86
CA VAL A 212 -12.52 6.97 5.24
C VAL A 212 -13.66 7.81 5.78
N LEU A 213 -14.83 7.68 5.15
CA LEU A 213 -16.08 8.31 5.53
C LEU A 213 -17.06 7.26 6.03
N SER A 214 -17.68 7.52 7.18
CA SER A 214 -18.66 6.63 7.81
C SER A 214 -20.07 7.18 7.66
N ASN A 215 -20.95 6.39 7.07
CA ASN A 215 -22.34 6.79 6.76
C ASN A 215 -22.44 8.13 6.01
N PRO A 216 -21.61 8.39 4.98
CA PRO A 216 -21.59 9.68 4.31
C PRO A 216 -22.85 9.92 3.48
N TYR A 217 -23.13 11.20 3.29
CA TYR A 217 -23.95 11.66 2.18
C TYR A 217 -23.12 11.63 0.90
N VAL A 218 -23.76 11.36 -0.24
CA VAL A 218 -23.10 11.29 -1.55
C VAL A 218 -23.74 12.31 -2.49
N PHE A 219 -22.97 13.32 -2.88
CA PHE A 219 -23.37 14.34 -3.84
C PHE A 219 -22.76 14.05 -5.18
N ILE A 220 -23.55 13.99 -6.25
CA ILE A 220 -23.12 13.59 -7.60
C ILE A 220 -23.49 14.66 -8.62
N THR A 221 -22.49 15.12 -9.39
CA THR A 221 -22.70 16.04 -10.52
C THR A 221 -21.75 15.74 -11.67
N ASP A 222 -22.18 16.01 -12.89
CA ASP A 222 -21.36 15.96 -14.10
C ASP A 222 -20.63 17.27 -14.38
N ARG A 223 -20.76 18.27 -13.50
CA ARG A 223 -20.17 19.60 -13.63
C ARG A 223 -18.91 19.79 -12.80
N LYS A 224 -18.18 20.85 -13.14
CA LYS A 224 -17.09 21.36 -12.29
C LYS A 224 -17.67 22.24 -11.19
N ILE A 225 -17.06 22.14 -10.01
CA ILE A 225 -17.37 22.99 -8.84
C ILE A 225 -16.15 23.88 -8.60
N THR A 226 -16.30 25.18 -8.87
CA THR A 226 -15.22 26.18 -8.70
C THR A 226 -15.48 27.14 -7.54
N MET A 227 -16.75 27.43 -7.29
CA MET A 227 -17.17 28.33 -6.21
C MET A 227 -17.92 27.53 -5.15
N ILE A 228 -17.61 27.77 -3.89
CA ILE A 228 -18.27 27.09 -2.78
C ILE A 228 -19.75 27.45 -2.68
N ALA A 229 -20.11 28.66 -3.14
CA ALA A 229 -21.50 29.14 -3.17
C ALA A 229 -22.44 28.22 -3.97
N ASP A 230 -21.92 27.54 -5.02
CA ASP A 230 -22.71 26.66 -5.88
C ASP A 230 -23.27 25.43 -5.15
N ILE A 231 -22.60 24.99 -4.09
CA ILE A 231 -23.00 23.80 -3.28
C ILE A 231 -23.32 24.16 -1.81
N MET A 232 -23.32 25.44 -1.47
CA MET A 232 -23.55 25.92 -0.10
C MET A 232 -24.86 25.42 0.50
N PRO A 233 -26.01 25.39 -0.25
CA PRO A 233 -27.29 24.91 0.30
C PRO A 233 -27.25 23.46 0.77
N VAL A 234 -26.41 22.62 0.12
CA VAL A 234 -26.20 21.22 0.50
C VAL A 234 -25.23 21.13 1.67
N LEU A 235 -24.09 21.85 1.60
CA LEU A 235 -23.06 21.83 2.65
C LEU A 235 -23.60 22.24 4.02
N GLU A 236 -24.36 23.36 4.09
CA GLU A 236 -24.92 23.83 5.35
C GLU A 236 -25.81 22.80 6.02
N LYS A 237 -26.65 22.12 5.25
CA LYS A 237 -27.56 21.10 5.77
C LYS A 237 -26.84 19.85 6.22
N VAL A 238 -25.81 19.40 5.47
CA VAL A 238 -25.00 18.24 5.85
C VAL A 238 -24.24 18.53 7.14
N VAL A 239 -23.66 19.74 7.26
CA VAL A 239 -22.96 20.20 8.49
C VAL A 239 -23.92 20.28 9.68
N GLN A 240 -25.11 20.86 9.49
CA GLN A 240 -26.14 20.94 10.55
C GLN A 240 -26.56 19.57 11.06
N ASN A 241 -26.57 18.56 10.19
CA ASN A 241 -26.87 17.18 10.55
C ASN A 241 -25.65 16.40 11.11
N GLY A 242 -24.48 17.05 11.23
CA GLY A 242 -23.24 16.41 11.69
C GLY A 242 -22.74 15.30 10.76
N GLY A 243 -23.14 15.35 9.47
CA GLY A 243 -22.83 14.32 8.49
C GLY A 243 -21.48 14.50 7.80
N GLU A 244 -20.96 13.43 7.25
CA GLU A 244 -19.80 13.41 6.36
C GLU A 244 -20.27 13.44 4.89
N LEU A 245 -19.46 13.98 3.97
CA LEU A 245 -19.86 14.17 2.57
C LEU A 245 -18.82 13.63 1.59
N LEU A 246 -19.26 12.78 0.67
CA LEU A 246 -18.53 12.47 -0.56
C LEU A 246 -19.08 13.35 -1.69
N ILE A 247 -18.21 14.06 -2.38
CA ILE A 247 -18.52 14.85 -3.56
C ILE A 247 -17.92 14.17 -4.79
N ILE A 248 -18.75 13.77 -5.74
CA ILE A 248 -18.34 13.22 -7.04
C ILE A 248 -18.72 14.24 -8.10
N ALA A 249 -17.72 14.88 -8.70
CA ALA A 249 -17.90 15.95 -9.68
C ALA A 249 -16.96 15.77 -10.88
N GLU A 250 -17.21 16.46 -11.99
CA GLU A 250 -16.23 16.47 -13.08
C GLU A 250 -14.86 16.93 -12.59
N ASP A 251 -14.82 18.00 -11.80
CA ASP A 251 -13.66 18.46 -11.04
C ASP A 251 -14.12 19.35 -9.87
N VAL A 252 -13.27 19.48 -8.84
CA VAL A 252 -13.46 20.48 -7.78
C VAL A 252 -12.15 21.28 -7.66
N GLU A 253 -12.21 22.55 -7.95
CA GLU A 253 -11.01 23.41 -8.06
C GLU A 253 -11.24 24.80 -7.45
N GLY A 254 -10.21 25.62 -7.43
CA GLY A 254 -10.29 27.02 -7.00
C GLY A 254 -10.72 27.21 -5.55
N GLU A 255 -11.66 28.14 -5.35
CA GLU A 255 -12.19 28.51 -4.03
C GLU A 255 -12.90 27.34 -3.33
N ALA A 256 -13.67 26.54 -4.09
CA ALA A 256 -14.41 25.42 -3.53
C ALA A 256 -13.47 24.38 -2.91
N LEU A 257 -12.42 23.99 -3.62
CA LEU A 257 -11.42 23.05 -3.11
C LEU A 257 -10.71 23.59 -1.88
N ALA A 258 -10.25 24.85 -1.93
CA ALA A 258 -9.54 25.47 -0.81
C ALA A 258 -10.42 25.52 0.45
N THR A 259 -11.69 25.88 0.30
CA THR A 259 -12.64 25.96 1.41
C THR A 259 -12.91 24.58 2.02
N LEU A 260 -13.12 23.55 1.21
CA LEU A 260 -13.33 22.17 1.71
C LEU A 260 -12.11 21.66 2.48
N VAL A 261 -10.90 21.87 1.94
CA VAL A 261 -9.64 21.47 2.59
C VAL A 261 -9.44 22.19 3.92
N VAL A 262 -9.64 23.54 3.96
CA VAL A 262 -9.47 24.32 5.19
C VAL A 262 -10.45 23.88 6.28
N ASN A 263 -11.72 23.65 5.94
CA ASN A 263 -12.71 23.19 6.91
C ASN A 263 -12.41 21.79 7.43
N LYS A 264 -11.93 20.89 6.57
CA LYS A 264 -11.49 19.55 6.99
C LYS A 264 -10.28 19.63 7.94
N LEU A 265 -9.27 20.46 7.63
CA LEU A 265 -8.09 20.64 8.49
C LEU A 265 -8.45 21.26 9.85
N ARG A 266 -9.46 22.11 9.90
CA ARG A 266 -10.00 22.67 11.14
C ARG A 266 -10.89 21.70 11.92
N GLY A 267 -11.21 20.53 11.36
CA GLY A 267 -12.11 19.57 11.97
C GLY A 267 -13.57 19.98 12.03
N THR A 268 -13.96 21.06 11.31
CA THR A 268 -15.34 21.58 11.32
C THR A 268 -16.26 20.77 10.41
N PHE A 269 -15.73 20.17 9.36
CA PHE A 269 -16.51 19.39 8.39
C PHE A 269 -15.65 18.36 7.68
N LYS A 270 -16.12 17.13 7.62
CA LYS A 270 -15.46 16.06 6.89
C LYS A 270 -16.10 15.93 5.50
N ALA A 271 -15.37 16.37 4.48
CA ALA A 271 -15.74 16.18 3.09
C ALA A 271 -14.55 15.63 2.29
N VAL A 272 -14.86 14.76 1.35
CA VAL A 272 -13.89 14.24 0.37
C VAL A 272 -14.46 14.48 -1.02
N ALA A 273 -13.66 15.09 -1.88
CA ALA A 273 -14.01 15.34 -3.27
C ALA A 273 -13.18 14.42 -4.18
N VAL A 274 -13.85 13.78 -5.12
CA VAL A 274 -13.26 12.89 -6.12
C VAL A 274 -13.74 13.28 -7.51
N LYS A 275 -12.90 13.00 -8.52
CA LYS A 275 -13.31 13.22 -9.91
C LYS A 275 -14.26 12.12 -10.38
N ALA A 276 -15.25 12.50 -11.17
CA ALA A 276 -16.16 11.56 -11.81
C ALA A 276 -15.39 10.58 -12.71
N PRO A 277 -15.70 9.27 -12.64
CA PRO A 277 -15.05 8.28 -13.48
C PRO A 277 -15.49 8.39 -14.94
N GLY A 278 -14.57 8.07 -15.87
CA GLY A 278 -14.84 8.10 -17.32
C GLY A 278 -14.83 9.50 -17.93
N PHE A 279 -15.21 9.57 -19.22
CA PHE A 279 -15.29 10.80 -20.02
C PHE A 279 -16.54 10.76 -20.92
N GLY A 280 -17.09 11.93 -21.25
CA GLY A 280 -18.24 12.05 -22.15
C GLY A 280 -19.45 11.23 -21.69
N ASP A 281 -20.13 10.54 -22.58
CA ASP A 281 -21.33 9.74 -22.29
C ASP A 281 -21.07 8.59 -21.32
N ARG A 282 -19.85 8.04 -21.30
CA ARG A 282 -19.45 7.02 -20.33
C ARG A 282 -19.42 7.58 -18.91
N ARG A 283 -18.95 8.82 -18.71
CA ARG A 283 -18.99 9.50 -17.42
C ARG A 283 -20.44 9.58 -16.91
N LYS A 284 -21.35 10.02 -17.77
CA LYS A 284 -22.78 10.13 -17.42
C LYS A 284 -23.36 8.77 -17.02
N ALA A 285 -23.05 7.73 -17.79
CA ALA A 285 -23.50 6.38 -17.51
C ALA A 285 -22.97 5.85 -16.17
N MET A 286 -21.69 6.08 -15.87
CA MET A 286 -21.08 5.67 -14.58
C MET A 286 -21.62 6.50 -13.41
N LEU A 287 -21.83 7.80 -13.57
CA LEU A 287 -22.47 8.64 -12.54
C LEU A 287 -23.89 8.15 -12.24
N GLN A 288 -24.64 7.73 -13.26
CA GLN A 288 -25.98 7.16 -13.08
C GLN A 288 -25.93 5.80 -12.37
N ASP A 289 -24.90 4.96 -12.63
CA ASP A 289 -24.72 3.69 -11.92
C ASP A 289 -24.44 3.94 -10.43
N ILE A 290 -23.55 4.91 -10.11
CA ILE A 290 -23.24 5.31 -8.73
C ILE A 290 -24.47 5.93 -8.05
N ALA A 291 -25.23 6.75 -8.78
CA ALA A 291 -26.45 7.35 -8.26
C ALA A 291 -27.51 6.28 -7.91
N THR A 292 -27.69 5.30 -8.80
CA THR A 292 -28.58 4.16 -8.53
C THR A 292 -28.16 3.36 -7.31
N LEU A 293 -26.84 3.09 -7.18
CA LEU A 293 -26.27 2.36 -6.05
C LEU A 293 -26.46 3.07 -4.71
N THR A 294 -26.36 4.39 -4.69
CA THR A 294 -26.40 5.19 -3.45
C THR A 294 -27.78 5.82 -3.17
N GLY A 295 -28.70 5.74 -4.13
CA GLY A 295 -29.99 6.43 -4.07
C GLY A 295 -29.88 7.94 -4.31
N ALA A 296 -28.76 8.41 -4.90
CA ALA A 296 -28.58 9.82 -5.26
C ALA A 296 -29.30 10.20 -6.55
N THR A 297 -29.44 11.50 -6.76
CA THR A 297 -29.82 12.09 -8.06
C THR A 297 -28.62 12.79 -8.66
N VAL A 298 -28.30 12.50 -9.93
CA VAL A 298 -27.23 13.22 -10.65
C VAL A 298 -27.68 14.65 -10.95
N ILE A 299 -26.96 15.63 -10.44
CA ILE A 299 -27.20 17.04 -10.75
C ILE A 299 -26.50 17.40 -12.06
N SER A 300 -27.30 17.62 -13.11
CA SER A 300 -26.84 17.90 -14.47
C SER A 300 -27.76 18.93 -15.15
N GLU A 301 -27.17 19.82 -15.96
CA GLU A 301 -27.94 20.76 -16.77
C GLU A 301 -28.80 20.09 -17.81
N GLU A 302 -28.41 18.93 -18.32
CA GLU A 302 -29.19 18.18 -19.30
C GLU A 302 -30.54 17.74 -18.76
N VAL A 303 -30.62 17.50 -17.43
CA VAL A 303 -31.91 17.24 -16.76
C VAL A 303 -32.53 18.51 -16.16
N GLY A 304 -32.03 19.69 -16.52
CA GLY A 304 -32.56 20.98 -16.08
C GLY A 304 -32.24 21.35 -14.63
N ARG A 305 -31.26 20.69 -13.99
CA ARG A 305 -30.89 20.93 -12.59
C ARG A 305 -29.58 21.71 -12.48
N LYS A 306 -29.60 22.78 -11.72
CA LYS A 306 -28.41 23.58 -11.38
C LYS A 306 -27.82 23.14 -10.05
N LEU A 307 -26.52 23.39 -9.84
CA LEU A 307 -25.81 23.06 -8.59
C LEU A 307 -26.45 23.73 -7.36
N ASP A 308 -26.82 25.00 -7.49
CA ASP A 308 -27.46 25.80 -6.44
C ASP A 308 -28.90 25.36 -6.08
N SER A 309 -29.54 24.55 -6.95
CA SER A 309 -30.86 23.98 -6.71
C SER A 309 -30.82 22.63 -5.99
N ALA A 310 -29.64 22.09 -5.71
CA ALA A 310 -29.49 20.82 -5.06
C ALA A 310 -29.99 20.85 -3.60
N SER A 311 -30.58 19.77 -3.16
CA SER A 311 -31.18 19.63 -1.83
C SER A 311 -30.77 18.31 -1.16
N MET A 312 -31.12 18.14 0.11
CA MET A 312 -30.88 16.88 0.83
C MET A 312 -31.58 15.67 0.18
N ALA A 313 -32.67 15.88 -0.52
CA ALA A 313 -33.38 14.81 -1.22
C ALA A 313 -32.64 14.28 -2.45
N ASP A 314 -31.66 15.04 -2.95
CA ASP A 314 -30.83 14.66 -4.09
C ASP A 314 -29.58 13.89 -3.67
N LEU A 315 -29.28 13.86 -2.37
CA LEU A 315 -28.11 13.18 -1.84
C LEU A 315 -28.38 11.68 -1.66
N GLY A 316 -27.45 10.89 -2.15
CA GLY A 316 -27.39 9.47 -1.82
C GLY A 316 -26.76 9.20 -0.47
N ARG A 317 -26.72 7.92 -0.10
CA ARG A 317 -26.12 7.43 1.14
C ARG A 317 -25.32 6.16 0.88
N ALA A 318 -24.31 5.94 1.70
CA ALA A 318 -23.56 4.67 1.75
C ALA A 318 -23.21 4.35 3.22
N GLY A 319 -22.96 3.10 3.53
CA GLY A 319 -22.49 2.68 4.85
C GLY A 319 -21.06 3.17 5.10
N GLN A 320 -20.18 2.98 4.12
CA GLN A 320 -18.80 3.48 4.17
C GLN A 320 -18.32 3.91 2.79
N VAL A 321 -17.44 4.91 2.75
CA VAL A 321 -16.68 5.26 1.55
C VAL A 321 -15.20 5.32 1.90
N ARG A 322 -14.38 4.62 1.11
CA ARG A 322 -12.93 4.65 1.22
C ARG A 322 -12.32 5.25 -0.04
N VAL A 323 -11.49 6.26 0.11
CA VAL A 323 -10.85 6.97 -1.00
C VAL A 323 -9.34 6.98 -0.80
N THR A 324 -8.61 6.41 -1.76
CA THR A 324 -7.15 6.49 -1.84
C THR A 324 -6.74 7.56 -2.84
N LYS A 325 -5.46 7.64 -3.15
CA LYS A 325 -4.93 8.53 -4.20
C LYS A 325 -5.50 8.21 -5.59
N GLU A 326 -5.86 6.95 -5.85
CA GLU A 326 -6.20 6.45 -7.18
C GLU A 326 -7.61 5.86 -7.28
N LEU A 327 -8.15 5.38 -6.16
CA LEU A 327 -9.39 4.60 -6.13
C LEU A 327 -10.41 5.19 -5.17
N THR A 328 -11.68 5.06 -5.51
CA THR A 328 -12.83 5.29 -4.62
C THR A 328 -13.65 4.02 -4.53
N THR A 329 -13.87 3.52 -3.32
CA THR A 329 -14.71 2.36 -3.01
C THR A 329 -15.91 2.79 -2.19
N ILE A 330 -17.09 2.54 -2.70
CA ILE A 330 -18.38 2.73 -2.02
C ILE A 330 -18.82 1.35 -1.50
N VAL A 331 -19.03 1.23 -0.22
CA VAL A 331 -19.42 0.01 0.47
C VAL A 331 -20.81 0.23 1.07
N ASP A 332 -21.67 -0.75 0.92
CA ASP A 332 -23.06 -0.70 1.42
C ASP A 332 -23.80 0.54 0.91
N GLY A 333 -23.93 0.62 -0.42
CA GLY A 333 -24.75 1.65 -1.07
C GLY A 333 -26.23 1.49 -0.68
N LEU A 334 -26.83 2.56 -0.16
CA LEU A 334 -28.19 2.54 0.36
C LEU A 334 -29.25 2.92 -0.69
N GLY A 335 -28.99 2.62 -1.97
CA GLY A 335 -29.97 2.73 -3.05
C GLY A 335 -31.05 1.65 -2.98
N ASP A 336 -32.10 1.86 -3.75
CA ASP A 336 -33.19 0.88 -3.87
C ASP A 336 -32.70 -0.37 -4.61
N LYS A 337 -32.82 -1.54 -3.98
CA LYS A 337 -32.36 -2.83 -4.54
C LYS A 337 -33.05 -3.18 -5.85
N ASP A 338 -34.33 -2.85 -5.99
CA ASP A 338 -35.09 -3.11 -7.22
C ASP A 338 -34.59 -2.19 -8.35
N ALA A 339 -34.25 -0.94 -8.05
CA ALA A 339 -33.63 -0.02 -9.00
C ALA A 339 -32.24 -0.47 -9.42
N ILE A 340 -31.42 -1.00 -8.50
CA ILE A 340 -30.10 -1.57 -8.81
C ILE A 340 -30.25 -2.80 -9.71
N ALA A 341 -31.16 -3.72 -9.38
CA ALA A 341 -31.43 -4.91 -10.19
C ALA A 341 -31.93 -4.55 -11.60
N ALA A 342 -32.81 -3.56 -11.71
CA ALA A 342 -33.29 -3.05 -13.01
C ALA A 342 -32.15 -2.43 -13.82
N ARG A 343 -31.23 -1.69 -13.17
CA ARG A 343 -30.05 -1.11 -13.83
C ARG A 343 -29.09 -2.17 -14.34
N VAL A 344 -28.82 -3.21 -13.54
CA VAL A 344 -28.04 -4.39 -13.93
C VAL A 344 -28.66 -5.08 -15.14
N ALA A 345 -29.97 -5.31 -15.13
CA ALA A 345 -30.69 -5.91 -16.26
C ALA A 345 -30.60 -5.05 -17.53
N GLN A 346 -30.71 -3.72 -17.40
CA GLN A 346 -30.54 -2.78 -18.51
C GLN A 346 -29.15 -2.87 -19.15
N ILE A 347 -28.07 -2.84 -18.35
CA ILE A 347 -26.69 -2.95 -18.85
C ILE A 347 -26.50 -4.31 -19.52
N ARG A 348 -27.01 -5.40 -18.93
CA ARG A 348 -26.93 -6.76 -19.51
C ARG A 348 -27.61 -6.86 -20.86
N ALA A 349 -28.75 -6.19 -21.04
CA ALA A 349 -29.45 -6.16 -22.31
C ALA A 349 -28.70 -5.39 -23.41
N GLN A 350 -27.94 -4.34 -23.05
CA GLN A 350 -27.14 -3.55 -23.99
C GLN A 350 -25.91 -4.29 -24.57
N ILE A 351 -25.37 -5.28 -23.84
CA ILE A 351 -24.16 -6.01 -24.25
C ILE A 351 -24.32 -6.72 -25.61
N PRO A 352 -25.40 -7.50 -25.87
CA PRO A 352 -25.61 -8.16 -27.16
C PRO A 352 -26.01 -7.19 -28.28
N GLU A 353 -26.57 -6.02 -27.98
CA GLU A 353 -27.00 -5.02 -28.96
C GLU A 353 -25.83 -4.19 -29.49
N THR A 354 -24.73 -4.14 -28.75
CA THR A 354 -23.54 -3.35 -29.09
C THR A 354 -22.66 -4.07 -30.11
N THR A 355 -22.35 -3.40 -31.22
CA THR A 355 -21.51 -3.93 -32.33
C THR A 355 -20.02 -3.68 -32.13
N SER A 356 -19.63 -2.76 -31.26
CA SER A 356 -18.25 -2.41 -30.95
C SER A 356 -17.70 -3.31 -29.84
N ASP A 357 -16.66 -4.08 -30.12
CA ASP A 357 -16.00 -4.94 -29.12
C ASP A 357 -15.50 -4.13 -27.92
N PHE A 358 -14.99 -2.93 -28.16
CA PHE A 358 -14.54 -2.04 -27.11
C PHE A 358 -15.69 -1.55 -26.19
N ASP A 359 -16.84 -1.18 -26.78
CA ASP A 359 -18.00 -0.76 -25.98
C ASP A 359 -18.62 -1.95 -25.25
N LYS A 360 -18.59 -3.13 -25.85
CA LYS A 360 -19.01 -4.38 -25.22
C LYS A 360 -18.14 -4.69 -23.99
N GLU A 361 -16.82 -4.58 -24.10
CA GLU A 361 -15.90 -4.74 -22.96
C GLU A 361 -16.21 -3.74 -21.84
N LYS A 362 -16.46 -2.46 -22.18
CA LYS A 362 -16.79 -1.43 -21.17
C LYS A 362 -18.17 -1.63 -20.53
N LEU A 363 -19.14 -2.17 -21.25
CA LEU A 363 -20.43 -2.57 -20.67
C LEU A 363 -20.27 -3.76 -19.72
N GLN A 364 -19.43 -4.74 -20.06
CA GLN A 364 -19.11 -5.87 -19.20
C GLN A 364 -18.39 -5.43 -17.92
N GLU A 365 -17.42 -4.50 -18.03
CA GLU A 365 -16.75 -3.91 -16.88
C GLU A 365 -17.74 -3.19 -15.94
N ARG A 366 -18.64 -2.37 -16.49
CA ARG A 366 -19.68 -1.71 -15.69
C ARG A 366 -20.62 -2.70 -15.02
N LEU A 367 -21.05 -3.74 -15.75
CA LEU A 367 -21.88 -4.80 -15.23
C LEU A 367 -21.21 -5.50 -14.05
N ALA A 368 -19.93 -5.88 -14.20
CA ALA A 368 -19.16 -6.54 -13.15
C ALA A 368 -19.04 -5.66 -11.89
N LYS A 369 -18.77 -4.34 -12.07
CA LYS A 369 -18.66 -3.38 -10.96
C LYS A 369 -19.97 -3.18 -10.21
N LEU A 370 -21.12 -3.17 -10.90
CA LEU A 370 -22.42 -2.92 -10.27
C LEU A 370 -23.04 -4.20 -9.71
N ALA A 371 -22.89 -5.34 -10.41
CA ALA A 371 -23.53 -6.62 -10.03
C ALA A 371 -22.69 -7.44 -9.06
N GLY A 372 -21.35 -7.22 -9.01
CA GLY A 372 -20.42 -7.99 -8.18
C GLY A 372 -20.51 -7.68 -6.69
N GLY A 373 -20.98 -6.49 -6.33
CA GLY A 373 -20.99 -6.03 -4.95
C GLY A 373 -19.57 -5.87 -4.37
N VAL A 374 -19.49 -5.77 -3.06
CA VAL A 374 -18.26 -5.71 -2.26
C VAL A 374 -18.28 -6.82 -1.21
N ALA A 375 -17.23 -7.63 -1.18
CA ALA A 375 -17.03 -8.55 -0.06
C ALA A 375 -16.36 -7.79 1.09
N VAL A 376 -16.95 -7.85 2.27
CA VAL A 376 -16.46 -7.17 3.47
C VAL A 376 -16.05 -8.21 4.48
N ILE A 377 -14.74 -8.27 4.78
CA ILE A 377 -14.21 -9.10 5.86
C ILE A 377 -14.31 -8.28 7.14
N LYS A 378 -15.28 -8.64 7.99
CA LYS A 378 -15.46 -8.04 9.31
C LYS A 378 -14.53 -8.73 10.31
N VAL A 379 -13.57 -7.98 10.84
CA VAL A 379 -12.53 -8.51 11.75
C VAL A 379 -12.94 -8.28 13.20
N GLY A 380 -13.04 -9.35 13.97
CA GLY A 380 -13.32 -9.31 15.40
C GLY A 380 -12.12 -9.77 16.22
N ALA A 381 -11.93 -9.15 17.39
CA ALA A 381 -10.91 -9.51 18.36
C ALA A 381 -11.32 -9.09 19.79
N ALA A 382 -10.63 -9.62 20.80
CA ALA A 382 -10.93 -9.32 22.20
C ALA A 382 -10.37 -7.96 22.64
N THR A 383 -9.29 -7.48 22.01
CA THR A 383 -8.64 -6.22 22.35
C THR A 383 -8.37 -5.39 21.10
N GLU A 384 -8.27 -4.07 21.27
CA GLU A 384 -7.96 -3.15 20.17
C GLU A 384 -6.59 -3.42 19.51
N VAL A 385 -5.60 -3.83 20.33
CA VAL A 385 -4.26 -4.17 19.83
C VAL A 385 -4.32 -5.41 18.93
N GLU A 386 -4.99 -6.47 19.39
CA GLU A 386 -5.20 -7.70 18.62
C GLU A 386 -6.00 -7.43 17.33
N LEU A 387 -7.03 -6.59 17.43
CA LEU A 387 -7.86 -6.20 16.29
C LEU A 387 -7.03 -5.54 15.18
N LYS A 388 -6.17 -4.60 15.54
CA LYS A 388 -5.28 -3.91 14.61
C LYS A 388 -4.28 -4.86 13.96
N ASP A 389 -3.65 -5.73 14.75
CA ASP A 389 -2.71 -6.74 14.23
C ASP A 389 -3.41 -7.71 13.26
N LYS A 390 -4.57 -8.25 13.65
CA LYS A 390 -5.34 -9.17 12.81
C LYS A 390 -5.81 -8.53 11.50
N LYS A 391 -6.21 -7.25 11.57
CA LYS A 391 -6.61 -6.47 10.40
C LYS A 391 -5.46 -6.28 9.42
N LEU A 392 -4.27 -5.90 9.89
CA LEU A 392 -3.07 -5.76 9.05
C LEU A 392 -2.72 -7.10 8.38
N ARG A 393 -2.72 -8.21 9.13
CA ARG A 393 -2.44 -9.54 8.57
C ARG A 393 -3.44 -9.96 7.50
N ILE A 394 -4.73 -9.64 7.66
CA ILE A 394 -5.75 -9.92 6.64
C ILE A 394 -5.54 -9.04 5.41
N GLU A 395 -5.21 -7.75 5.57
CA GLU A 395 -4.90 -6.84 4.47
C GLU A 395 -3.68 -7.35 3.67
N ASP A 396 -2.61 -7.77 4.34
CA ASP A 396 -1.41 -8.33 3.71
C ASP A 396 -1.72 -9.63 2.95
N ALA A 397 -2.46 -10.55 3.58
CA ALA A 397 -2.85 -11.81 2.97
C ALA A 397 -3.75 -11.63 1.74
N LEU A 398 -4.66 -10.67 1.76
CA LEU A 398 -5.48 -10.31 0.61
C LEU A 398 -4.62 -9.77 -0.55
N ASN A 399 -3.67 -8.89 -0.25
CA ASN A 399 -2.78 -8.31 -1.24
C ASN A 399 -1.83 -9.36 -1.83
N ALA A 400 -1.26 -10.23 -0.98
CA ALA A 400 -0.43 -11.36 -1.40
C ALA A 400 -1.22 -12.31 -2.33
N THR A 401 -2.48 -12.61 -2.00
CA THR A 401 -3.33 -13.48 -2.82
C THR A 401 -3.64 -12.85 -4.17
N ARG A 402 -3.96 -11.55 -4.22
CA ARG A 402 -4.12 -10.81 -5.48
C ARG A 402 -2.84 -10.80 -6.32
N ALA A 403 -1.69 -10.59 -5.67
CA ALA A 403 -0.39 -10.65 -6.34
C ALA A 403 -0.09 -12.05 -6.93
N ALA A 404 -0.49 -13.12 -6.23
CA ALA A 404 -0.35 -14.49 -6.68
C ALA A 404 -1.29 -14.83 -7.85
N VAL A 405 -2.53 -14.35 -7.82
CA VAL A 405 -3.46 -14.50 -8.95
C VAL A 405 -2.95 -13.76 -10.20
N ALA A 406 -2.35 -12.57 -10.01
CA ALA A 406 -1.85 -11.75 -11.12
C ALA A 406 -0.62 -12.34 -11.81
N GLU A 407 0.37 -12.86 -11.08
CA GLU A 407 1.66 -13.31 -11.65
C GLU A 407 2.08 -14.73 -11.26
N GLY A 408 1.23 -15.47 -10.56
CA GLY A 408 1.52 -16.82 -10.08
C GLY A 408 2.34 -16.85 -8.79
N ILE A 409 2.77 -18.05 -8.43
CA ILE A 409 3.52 -18.35 -7.20
C ILE A 409 4.85 -19.04 -7.51
N VAL A 410 5.77 -18.92 -6.59
CA VAL A 410 7.07 -19.60 -6.57
C VAL A 410 7.27 -20.29 -5.22
N ALA A 411 8.29 -21.14 -5.11
CA ALA A 411 8.69 -21.75 -3.83
C ALA A 411 9.03 -20.64 -2.81
N GLY A 412 8.33 -20.65 -1.68
CA GLY A 412 8.38 -19.60 -0.67
C GLY A 412 9.62 -19.62 0.23
N GLY A 413 9.62 -18.75 1.24
CA GLY A 413 10.66 -18.68 2.25
C GLY A 413 12.05 -18.32 1.69
N GLY A 414 12.11 -17.56 0.59
CA GLY A 414 13.36 -17.20 -0.09
C GLY A 414 13.98 -18.32 -0.95
N THR A 415 13.37 -19.51 -0.98
CA THR A 415 13.86 -20.68 -1.72
C THR A 415 13.98 -20.38 -3.21
N ALA A 416 12.96 -19.73 -3.82
CA ALA A 416 12.96 -19.40 -5.24
C ALA A 416 14.16 -18.55 -5.64
N LEU A 417 14.57 -17.59 -4.83
CA LEU A 417 15.73 -16.73 -5.09
C LEU A 417 17.03 -17.55 -5.18
N LEU A 418 17.20 -18.56 -4.31
CA LEU A 418 18.35 -19.48 -4.35
C LEU A 418 18.32 -20.36 -5.59
N GLN A 419 17.14 -20.81 -5.99
CA GLN A 419 16.97 -21.73 -7.13
C GLN A 419 17.19 -21.07 -8.49
N VAL A 420 16.92 -19.76 -8.60
CA VAL A 420 17.21 -19.00 -9.82
C VAL A 420 18.64 -18.46 -9.87
N GLN A 421 19.38 -18.50 -8.74
CA GLN A 421 20.77 -18.02 -8.63
C GLN A 421 21.71 -18.58 -9.72
N PRO A 422 21.65 -19.87 -10.15
CA PRO A 422 22.51 -20.39 -11.21
C PRO A 422 22.36 -19.67 -12.56
N ALA A 423 21.24 -19.00 -12.83
CA ALA A 423 21.06 -18.21 -14.05
C ALA A 423 22.06 -17.06 -14.17
N LEU A 424 22.58 -16.55 -13.05
CA LEU A 424 23.61 -15.50 -13.02
C LEU A 424 24.92 -15.94 -13.72
N ALA A 425 25.21 -17.22 -13.79
CA ALA A 425 26.39 -17.73 -14.48
C ALA A 425 26.36 -17.48 -16.01
N LYS A 426 25.18 -17.20 -16.56
CA LYS A 426 24.99 -16.87 -18.00
C LYS A 426 25.38 -15.43 -18.31
N ILE A 427 25.56 -14.57 -17.31
CA ILE A 427 25.84 -13.14 -17.50
C ILE A 427 27.30 -12.95 -17.91
N LYS A 428 27.51 -12.32 -19.06
CA LYS A 428 28.83 -11.90 -19.50
C LYS A 428 29.15 -10.53 -18.89
N ALA A 429 29.96 -10.52 -17.84
CA ALA A 429 30.43 -9.33 -17.14
C ALA A 429 31.92 -9.47 -16.81
N THR A 430 32.65 -8.36 -16.77
CA THR A 430 34.10 -8.31 -16.46
C THR A 430 34.36 -7.19 -15.45
N GLY A 431 35.52 -7.27 -14.72
CA GLY A 431 35.90 -6.25 -13.75
C GLY A 431 34.81 -6.00 -12.68
N ASP A 432 34.59 -4.73 -12.36
CA ASP A 432 33.65 -4.32 -11.31
C ASP A 432 32.18 -4.59 -11.65
N GLU A 433 31.85 -4.69 -12.93
CA GLU A 433 30.53 -5.15 -13.34
C GLU A 433 30.25 -6.60 -12.88
N LYS A 434 31.25 -7.49 -12.99
CA LYS A 434 31.16 -8.85 -12.46
C LYS A 434 31.02 -8.83 -10.93
N THR A 435 31.73 -7.95 -10.25
CA THR A 435 31.60 -7.76 -8.81
C THR A 435 30.15 -7.34 -8.44
N GLY A 436 29.51 -6.47 -9.24
CA GLY A 436 28.10 -6.12 -9.07
C GLY A 436 27.16 -7.33 -9.17
N VAL A 437 27.42 -8.27 -10.08
CA VAL A 437 26.66 -9.54 -10.17
C VAL A 437 26.86 -10.40 -8.92
N GLU A 438 28.11 -10.52 -8.41
CA GLU A 438 28.41 -11.31 -7.21
C GLU A 438 27.79 -10.70 -5.94
N ILE A 439 27.64 -9.36 -5.86
CA ILE A 439 26.91 -8.68 -4.78
C ILE A 439 25.46 -9.17 -4.74
N VAL A 440 24.74 -9.15 -5.86
CA VAL A 440 23.36 -9.65 -5.93
C VAL A 440 23.30 -11.13 -5.59
N LYS A 441 24.23 -11.92 -6.12
CA LYS A 441 24.29 -13.37 -5.86
C LYS A 441 24.41 -13.70 -4.37
N ARG A 442 25.18 -12.92 -3.61
CA ARG A 442 25.27 -13.08 -2.15
C ARG A 442 24.02 -12.56 -1.44
N ALA A 443 23.52 -11.39 -1.84
CA ALA A 443 22.39 -10.74 -1.20
C ALA A 443 21.12 -11.58 -1.25
N ILE A 444 20.86 -12.31 -2.34
CA ILE A 444 19.67 -13.17 -2.46
C ILE A 444 19.67 -14.40 -1.54
N GLU A 445 20.77 -14.67 -0.84
CA GLU A 445 20.84 -15.71 0.20
C GLU A 445 20.28 -15.22 1.54
N GLU A 446 20.31 -13.91 1.78
CA GLU A 446 19.99 -13.33 3.10
C GLU A 446 18.56 -13.56 3.57
N PRO A 447 17.51 -13.56 2.74
CA PRO A 447 16.17 -13.89 3.21
C PRO A 447 16.10 -15.28 3.88
N VAL A 448 16.68 -16.31 3.26
CA VAL A 448 16.76 -17.66 3.85
C VAL A 448 17.61 -17.67 5.12
N ARG A 449 18.78 -16.98 5.11
CA ARG A 449 19.64 -16.86 6.29
C ARG A 449 18.91 -16.22 7.45
N GLN A 450 18.17 -15.16 7.20
CA GLN A 450 17.45 -14.42 8.23
C GLN A 450 16.27 -15.24 8.79
N ILE A 451 15.52 -15.96 7.94
CA ILE A 451 14.46 -16.88 8.39
C ILE A 451 15.04 -17.96 9.30
N ALA A 452 16.17 -18.55 8.91
CA ALA A 452 16.86 -19.55 9.71
C ALA A 452 17.37 -18.96 11.05
N TYR A 453 17.97 -17.80 11.00
CA TYR A 453 18.46 -17.08 12.20
C TYR A 453 17.31 -16.77 13.19
N ASN A 454 16.17 -16.29 12.69
CA ASN A 454 14.98 -16.03 13.52
C ASN A 454 14.41 -17.33 14.11
N ALA A 455 14.67 -18.48 13.49
CA ALA A 455 14.35 -19.81 14.03
C ALA A 455 15.40 -20.36 15.01
N GLY A 456 16.50 -19.64 15.24
CA GLY A 456 17.59 -20.09 16.11
C GLY A 456 18.57 -21.06 15.46
N LEU A 457 18.62 -21.08 14.11
CA LEU A 457 19.38 -22.05 13.32
C LEU A 457 20.52 -21.35 12.54
N GLU A 458 21.52 -22.17 12.11
CA GLU A 458 22.64 -21.68 11.33
C GLU A 458 22.28 -21.56 9.83
N GLY A 459 22.04 -20.33 9.38
CA GLY A 459 21.55 -20.05 8.03
C GLY A 459 22.49 -20.45 6.91
N ALA A 460 23.81 -20.46 7.14
CA ALA A 460 24.80 -20.85 6.12
C ALA A 460 24.65 -22.33 5.71
N VAL A 461 24.39 -23.20 6.68
CA VAL A 461 24.18 -24.63 6.44
C VAL A 461 22.89 -24.87 5.67
N ILE A 462 21.83 -24.14 6.03
CA ILE A 462 20.52 -24.26 5.37
C ILE A 462 20.59 -23.80 3.91
N VAL A 463 21.22 -22.64 3.65
CA VAL A 463 21.44 -22.14 2.29
C VAL A 463 22.23 -23.13 1.43
N ASP A 464 23.34 -23.68 1.94
CA ASP A 464 24.15 -24.67 1.21
C ASP A 464 23.35 -25.95 0.90
N THR A 465 22.55 -26.43 1.85
CA THR A 465 21.68 -27.60 1.66
C THR A 465 20.63 -27.34 0.59
N ILE A 466 19.93 -26.18 0.62
CA ILE A 466 18.93 -25.85 -0.39
C ILE A 466 19.55 -25.76 -1.79
N LYS A 467 20.74 -25.15 -1.93
CA LYS A 467 21.44 -25.04 -3.21
C LYS A 467 21.81 -26.38 -3.82
N ARG A 468 22.05 -27.39 -3.00
CA ARG A 468 22.37 -28.78 -3.44
C ARG A 468 21.13 -29.64 -3.63
N SER A 469 19.97 -29.19 -3.15
CA SER A 469 18.72 -29.93 -3.25
C SER A 469 18.11 -29.83 -4.66
N ARG A 470 17.14 -30.69 -4.93
CA ARG A 470 16.35 -30.63 -6.18
C ARG A 470 15.52 -29.33 -6.23
N LYS A 471 15.14 -28.91 -7.44
CA LYS A 471 14.25 -27.77 -7.62
C LYS A 471 12.94 -27.97 -6.84
N GLY A 472 12.41 -26.91 -6.23
CA GLY A 472 11.21 -26.94 -5.39
C GLY A 472 11.48 -27.26 -3.92
N TYR A 473 12.62 -27.89 -3.58
CA TYR A 473 12.97 -28.22 -2.20
C TYR A 473 13.57 -27.01 -1.48
N GLY A 474 12.98 -26.72 -0.32
CA GLY A 474 13.42 -25.66 0.58
C GLY A 474 13.34 -26.08 2.04
N PHE A 475 13.50 -25.13 2.93
CA PHE A 475 13.51 -25.37 4.37
C PHE A 475 12.24 -24.81 5.01
N ASN A 476 11.44 -25.68 5.64
CA ASN A 476 10.31 -25.28 6.48
C ASN A 476 10.85 -24.90 7.88
N ALA A 477 10.95 -23.61 8.15
CA ALA A 477 11.48 -23.12 9.43
C ALA A 477 10.54 -23.39 10.63
N LEU A 478 9.27 -23.72 10.39
CA LEU A 478 8.32 -24.07 11.45
C LEU A 478 8.57 -25.49 11.99
N THR A 479 8.70 -26.49 11.07
CA THR A 479 8.93 -27.90 11.41
C THR A 479 10.41 -28.30 11.43
N GLU A 480 11.30 -27.42 10.93
CA GLU A 480 12.74 -27.63 10.79
C GLU A 480 13.12 -28.77 9.82
N GLU A 481 12.27 -29.01 8.82
CA GLU A 481 12.42 -30.05 7.82
C GLU A 481 12.67 -29.49 6.41
N TYR A 482 13.32 -30.28 5.56
CA TYR A 482 13.46 -29.96 4.14
C TYR A 482 12.31 -30.63 3.37
N VAL A 483 11.50 -29.80 2.70
CA VAL A 483 10.27 -30.25 2.03
C VAL A 483 10.19 -29.71 0.60
N ASP A 484 9.31 -30.28 -0.23
CA ASP A 484 8.85 -29.60 -1.43
C ASP A 484 7.97 -28.42 -1.01
N MET A 485 8.43 -27.22 -1.29
CA MET A 485 7.81 -25.99 -0.76
C MET A 485 6.41 -25.79 -1.33
N ILE A 486 6.20 -26.12 -2.61
CA ILE A 486 4.89 -25.92 -3.25
C ILE A 486 3.90 -26.98 -2.76
N GLU A 487 4.32 -28.26 -2.68
CA GLU A 487 3.48 -29.34 -2.15
C GLU A 487 3.14 -29.12 -0.66
N ALA A 488 4.08 -28.57 0.12
CA ALA A 488 3.87 -28.20 1.52
C ALA A 488 3.04 -26.92 1.71
N GLY A 489 2.63 -26.26 0.61
CA GLY A 489 1.88 -25.01 0.65
C GLY A 489 2.71 -23.77 0.99
N ILE A 490 4.04 -23.88 1.15
CA ILE A 490 4.93 -22.77 1.49
C ILE A 490 5.33 -22.06 0.20
N VAL A 491 4.55 -21.03 -0.14
CA VAL A 491 4.64 -20.34 -1.44
C VAL A 491 4.73 -18.83 -1.24
N ASP A 492 5.44 -18.17 -2.16
CA ASP A 492 5.49 -16.71 -2.24
C ASP A 492 4.90 -16.25 -3.58
N PRO A 493 4.12 -15.14 -3.62
CA PRO A 493 3.70 -14.57 -4.89
C PRO A 493 4.90 -14.10 -5.71
N THR A 494 4.95 -14.46 -7.00
CA THR A 494 6.04 -14.06 -7.90
C THR A 494 6.19 -12.55 -7.98
N LYS A 495 5.07 -11.84 -8.03
CA LYS A 495 5.04 -10.37 -8.03
C LYS A 495 5.70 -9.77 -6.78
N VAL A 496 5.46 -10.35 -5.60
CA VAL A 496 6.06 -9.92 -4.33
C VAL A 496 7.58 -10.12 -4.37
N THR A 497 8.03 -11.35 -4.69
CA THR A 497 9.45 -11.70 -4.70
C THR A 497 10.26 -10.86 -5.70
N ARG A 498 9.75 -10.67 -6.93
CA ARG A 498 10.45 -9.86 -7.93
C ARG A 498 10.47 -8.37 -7.59
N SER A 499 9.35 -7.83 -7.06
CA SER A 499 9.26 -6.41 -6.69
C SER A 499 10.19 -6.09 -5.53
N ALA A 500 10.27 -6.97 -4.53
CA ALA A 500 11.21 -6.85 -3.42
C ALA A 500 12.66 -6.78 -3.93
N LEU A 501 13.04 -7.68 -4.85
CA LEU A 501 14.38 -7.72 -5.45
C LEU A 501 14.69 -6.44 -6.27
N GLN A 502 13.75 -5.99 -7.10
CA GLN A 502 13.91 -4.81 -7.95
C GLN A 502 14.02 -3.53 -7.14
N ASN A 503 13.16 -3.34 -6.13
CA ASN A 503 13.16 -2.15 -5.28
C ASN A 503 14.42 -2.09 -4.41
N ALA A 504 14.83 -3.22 -3.83
CA ALA A 504 16.07 -3.35 -3.07
C ALA A 504 17.30 -2.96 -3.93
N ALA A 505 17.41 -3.50 -5.13
CA ALA A 505 18.52 -3.21 -6.04
C ALA A 505 18.54 -1.76 -6.54
N SER A 506 17.37 -1.17 -6.75
CA SER A 506 17.23 0.24 -7.15
C SER A 506 17.86 1.16 -6.11
N ILE A 507 17.42 1.04 -4.86
CA ILE A 507 17.92 1.88 -3.76
C ILE A 507 19.38 1.55 -3.44
N ALA A 508 19.77 0.26 -3.39
CA ALA A 508 21.15 -0.13 -3.19
C ALA A 508 22.08 0.52 -4.24
N SER A 509 21.68 0.51 -5.51
CA SER A 509 22.45 1.15 -6.59
C SER A 509 22.60 2.67 -6.39
N MET A 510 21.59 3.34 -5.86
CA MET A 510 21.64 4.78 -5.57
C MET A 510 22.57 5.06 -4.39
N VAL A 511 22.44 4.30 -3.31
CA VAL A 511 23.30 4.43 -2.12
C VAL A 511 24.77 4.21 -2.49
N LEU A 512 25.09 3.17 -3.26
CA LEU A 512 26.47 2.84 -3.66
C LEU A 512 27.11 3.91 -4.56
N THR A 513 26.30 4.63 -5.35
CA THR A 513 26.79 5.71 -6.22
C THR A 513 26.80 7.09 -5.55
N THR A 514 26.41 7.17 -4.28
CA THR A 514 26.41 8.44 -3.52
C THR A 514 27.82 8.76 -3.06
N GLU A 515 28.25 10.02 -3.30
CA GLU A 515 29.59 10.53 -2.92
C GLU A 515 29.51 11.63 -1.87
N SER A 516 28.39 12.35 -1.80
CA SER A 516 28.16 13.40 -0.81
C SER A 516 26.73 13.40 -0.31
N ILE A 517 26.52 13.77 0.94
CA ILE A 517 25.22 13.95 1.57
C ILE A 517 25.13 15.33 2.21
N VAL A 518 23.95 15.94 2.12
CA VAL A 518 23.72 17.32 2.54
C VAL A 518 22.53 17.38 3.50
N ALA A 519 22.78 17.78 4.73
CA ALA A 519 21.76 17.95 5.76
C ALA A 519 21.60 19.41 6.21
N ASP A 520 20.49 19.74 6.81
CA ASP A 520 20.34 21.01 7.50
C ASP A 520 21.18 21.02 8.77
N LYS A 521 21.85 22.16 9.03
CA LYS A 521 22.59 22.32 10.28
C LYS A 521 21.59 22.49 11.42
N PRO A 522 21.67 21.70 12.50
CA PRO A 522 20.81 21.87 13.65
C PRO A 522 20.82 23.32 14.14
N ALA A 523 19.66 23.86 14.46
CA ALA A 523 19.60 25.17 15.11
C ALA A 523 20.40 25.08 16.41
N LYS A 524 21.34 26.04 16.63
CA LYS A 524 22.03 26.10 17.93
C LYS A 524 20.97 26.31 19.02
N GLU A 525 20.83 25.35 19.92
CA GLU A 525 20.12 25.56 21.18
C GLU A 525 20.77 26.76 21.86
N GLY A 526 20.03 27.90 21.97
CA GLY A 526 20.56 29.06 22.69
C GLY A 526 20.38 30.43 22.06
N ALA A 527 19.62 30.58 20.96
CA ALA A 527 19.09 31.89 20.62
C ALA A 527 17.88 32.17 21.52
N ALA A 528 18.13 32.61 22.75
CA ALA A 528 17.08 33.16 23.61
C ALA A 528 16.32 34.24 22.79
N MET A 529 15.01 34.08 22.70
CA MET A 529 14.14 35.13 22.15
C MET A 529 14.54 36.45 22.83
N PRO A 530 14.75 37.54 22.08
CA PRO A 530 14.98 38.83 22.71
C PRO A 530 13.81 39.12 23.63
N ALA A 531 14.12 39.36 24.92
CA ALA A 531 13.14 39.70 25.93
C ALA A 531 12.34 40.90 25.42
N MET A 532 11.03 40.79 25.36
CA MET A 532 10.14 41.92 25.07
C MET A 532 10.44 43.01 26.13
N PRO A 533 10.64 44.26 25.72
CA PRO A 533 10.82 45.35 26.68
C PRO A 533 9.55 45.44 27.57
N PRO A 534 9.71 45.69 28.87
CA PRO A 534 8.57 45.85 29.76
C PRO A 534 7.73 47.04 29.30
N MET A 535 6.46 46.79 28.98
CA MET A 535 5.49 47.89 28.80
C MET A 535 5.31 48.59 30.14
N GLY A 536 6.00 49.73 30.28
CA GLY A 536 5.79 50.64 31.38
C GLY A 536 4.41 51.27 31.29
N GLY A 537 3.47 50.76 32.07
CA GLY A 537 2.18 51.43 32.32
C GLY A 537 2.38 52.59 33.27
N GLY A 538 2.48 53.78 32.74
CA GLY A 538 2.30 55.04 33.50
C GLY A 538 0.91 55.61 33.21
N MET A 539 -0.03 55.46 34.15
CA MET A 539 -1.22 56.30 34.18
C MET A 539 -0.85 57.63 34.84
N PRO A 540 -1.13 58.79 34.21
CA PRO A 540 -1.26 60.02 34.92
C PRO A 540 -2.70 60.16 35.44
N GLY A 541 -2.83 60.32 36.77
CA GLY A 541 -4.08 60.73 37.38
C GLY A 541 -4.50 62.12 36.95
N MET A 542 -5.80 62.30 36.83
CA MET A 542 -6.42 63.61 36.80
C MET A 542 -7.41 63.71 37.96
N MET A 543 -7.25 64.76 38.70
CA MET A 543 -8.24 65.33 39.61
C MET A 543 -9.55 65.63 38.89
#